data_2a9e3e3cf3ef5e0bb334d96a0a25d8cf
#
_entry.id   2a9e3e3cf3ef5e0bb334d96a0a25d8cf
#
_cell.length_a   1.000
_cell.length_b   1.000
_cell.length_c   1.000
_cell.angle_alpha   90.00
_cell.angle_beta   90.00
_cell.angle_gamma   90.00
#
_symmetry.space_group_name_H-M   'P 1'
#
loop_
_entity.id
_entity.type
_entity.pdbx_description
1 polymer ?
#
loop_
_entity_poly.entity_id
_entity_poly.type
_entity_poly.pdbx_seq_one_letter_code
_entity_poly.pdbx_strand_id
1 'polypeptide(L)'
;YFSGDVYDGNCIINHVESPIWKLPVFVKSGAIIPMTNPNNNVSEINHKLRIYEIYPGEKSSFIEYDDDGVSNAYKSGKGVTTLIESELDKGNVARVIVHASKGDFEGFVKEKATEFRINVTEQPKKIIAKIGNKKLKLTEVLSLAEFENRENVYFYNSAPDLNRFATA
;
A
#
# COMPACT_ATOMS: atom_id res chain seq x y z
N TYR A 1 -10.35 6.94 7.26
CA TYR A 1 -9.41 7.03 6.13
C TYR A 1 -9.09 8.48 5.76
N PHE A 2 -10.08 9.36 5.72
CA PHE A 2 -9.92 10.76 5.28
C PHE A 2 -9.79 11.78 6.40
N SER A 3 -10.06 11.41 7.64
CA SER A 3 -9.92 12.29 8.81
C SER A 3 -8.72 11.93 9.69
N GLY A 4 -8.27 10.69 9.64
CA GLY A 4 -7.25 10.17 10.56
C GLY A 4 -7.78 9.83 11.96
N ASP A 5 -9.10 9.99 12.19
CA ASP A 5 -9.69 9.62 13.47
C ASP A 5 -9.57 8.12 13.71
N VAL A 6 -9.26 7.76 14.93
CA VAL A 6 -9.12 6.37 15.36
C VAL A 6 -10.28 5.99 16.26
N TYR A 7 -10.88 4.85 15.99
CA TYR A 7 -12.00 4.30 16.75
C TYR A 7 -11.61 2.93 17.29
N ASP A 8 -11.99 2.67 18.53
CA ASP A 8 -11.84 1.34 19.10
C ASP A 8 -12.78 0.36 18.40
N GLY A 9 -12.37 -0.91 18.33
CA GLY A 9 -13.23 -1.96 17.81
C GLY A 9 -14.45 -2.20 18.72
N ASN A 10 -15.47 -2.87 18.17
CA ASN A 10 -16.68 -3.26 18.91
C ASN A 10 -17.46 -2.07 19.51
N CYS A 11 -17.49 -0.94 18.79
CA CYS A 11 -18.26 0.24 19.19
C CYS A 11 -19.29 0.62 18.11
N ILE A 12 -20.27 1.43 18.50
CA ILE A 12 -21.23 2.05 17.59
C ILE A 12 -20.78 3.50 17.36
N ILE A 13 -20.52 3.85 16.11
CA ILE A 13 -20.16 5.22 15.72
C ILE A 13 -21.44 5.90 15.27
N ASN A 14 -21.88 6.91 15.99
CA ASN A 14 -23.05 7.70 15.66
C ASN A 14 -22.65 9.03 14.98
N HIS A 15 -23.55 9.58 14.19
CA HIS A 15 -23.41 10.90 13.56
C HIS A 15 -22.15 11.07 12.70
N VAL A 16 -21.84 10.05 11.87
CA VAL A 16 -20.80 10.20 10.86
C VAL A 16 -21.28 11.19 9.79
N GLU A 17 -20.57 12.30 9.67
CA GLU A 17 -20.85 13.28 8.61
C GLU A 17 -20.54 12.67 7.24
N SER A 18 -21.56 12.56 6.41
CA SER A 18 -21.46 11.99 5.06
C SER A 18 -22.15 12.90 4.04
N PRO A 19 -21.61 14.10 3.76
CA PRO A 19 -22.14 14.92 2.69
C PRO A 19 -22.03 14.18 1.35
N ILE A 20 -22.86 14.52 0.38
CA ILE A 20 -22.99 13.78 -0.90
C ILE A 20 -21.65 13.59 -1.65
N TRP A 21 -20.69 14.45 -1.40
CA TRP A 21 -19.37 14.41 -2.04
C TRP A 21 -18.31 13.63 -1.22
N LYS A 22 -18.64 13.13 0.01
CA LYS A 22 -17.69 12.47 0.90
C LYS A 22 -18.21 11.12 1.36
N LEU A 23 -17.60 10.05 0.86
CA LEU A 23 -17.89 8.70 1.29
C LEU A 23 -17.23 8.46 2.67
N PRO A 24 -17.96 7.99 3.70
CA PRO A 24 -17.34 7.55 4.95
C PRO A 24 -16.60 6.24 4.72
N VAL A 25 -15.28 6.28 4.87
CA VAL A 25 -14.41 5.11 4.68
C VAL A 25 -13.66 4.83 5.96
N PHE A 26 -13.81 3.61 6.48
CA PHE A 26 -13.09 3.11 7.64
C PHE A 26 -12.06 2.08 7.19
N VAL A 27 -10.87 2.15 7.78
CA VAL A 27 -9.79 1.19 7.53
C VAL A 27 -9.55 0.39 8.78
N LYS A 28 -9.57 -0.92 8.66
CA LYS A 28 -9.31 -1.82 9.78
C LYS A 28 -7.80 -1.81 10.11
N SER A 29 -7.47 -1.86 11.40
CA SER A 29 -6.08 -2.14 11.83
C SER A 29 -5.58 -3.45 11.22
N GLY A 30 -4.37 -3.47 10.72
CA GLY A 30 -3.80 -4.57 9.96
C GLY A 30 -4.12 -4.52 8.45
N ALA A 31 -4.85 -3.53 7.94
CA ALA A 31 -5.18 -3.48 6.51
C ALA A 31 -3.95 -3.29 5.62
N ILE A 32 -3.99 -3.98 4.49
CA ILE A 32 -3.05 -3.85 3.37
C ILE A 32 -3.88 -3.43 2.16
N ILE A 33 -3.68 -2.22 1.67
CA ILE A 33 -4.45 -1.65 0.56
C ILE A 33 -3.53 -1.51 -0.64
N PRO A 34 -3.70 -2.34 -1.69
CA PRO A 34 -2.99 -2.14 -2.94
C PRO A 34 -3.54 -0.93 -3.68
N MET A 35 -2.66 -0.16 -4.25
CA MET A 35 -2.97 1.06 -4.99
C MET A 35 -2.19 1.11 -6.30
N THR A 36 -2.67 1.90 -7.23
CA THR A 36 -1.95 2.25 -8.46
C THR A 36 -1.53 3.72 -8.44
N ASN A 37 -0.76 4.16 -9.44
CA ASN A 37 -0.57 5.58 -9.70
C ASN A 37 -1.94 6.26 -9.91
N PRO A 38 -2.10 7.55 -9.52
CA PRO A 38 -3.30 8.32 -9.86
C PRO A 38 -3.55 8.28 -11.38
N ASN A 39 -4.77 7.94 -11.77
CA ASN A 39 -5.15 7.86 -13.18
C ASN A 39 -6.67 8.05 -13.33
N ASN A 40 -7.09 8.45 -14.50
CA ASN A 40 -8.50 8.58 -14.88
C ASN A 40 -8.98 7.42 -15.77
N ASN A 41 -8.07 6.56 -16.18
CA ASN A 41 -8.35 5.46 -17.09
C ASN A 41 -7.47 4.26 -16.76
N VAL A 42 -8.04 3.07 -16.78
CA VAL A 42 -7.31 1.81 -16.53
C VAL A 42 -6.08 1.64 -17.45
N SER A 43 -6.15 2.15 -18.69
CA SER A 43 -5.00 2.11 -19.61
C SER A 43 -3.81 2.97 -19.19
N GLU A 44 -3.98 3.86 -18.21
CA GLU A 44 -2.93 4.73 -17.66
C GLU A 44 -2.25 4.12 -16.42
N ILE A 45 -2.66 2.92 -16.02
CA ILE A 45 -2.05 2.22 -14.90
C ILE A 45 -0.59 1.88 -15.23
N ASN A 46 0.31 2.31 -14.35
CA ASN A 46 1.72 1.95 -14.46
C ASN A 46 1.97 0.55 -13.88
N HIS A 47 1.92 -0.47 -14.73
CA HIS A 47 2.16 -1.86 -14.34
C HIS A 47 3.58 -2.16 -13.83
N LYS A 48 4.53 -1.22 -13.97
CA LYS A 48 5.89 -1.31 -13.39
C LYS A 48 5.97 -0.78 -11.97
N LEU A 49 4.88 -0.19 -11.44
CA LEU A 49 4.80 0.33 -10.09
C LEU A 49 3.70 -0.41 -9.33
N ARG A 50 3.99 -0.81 -8.10
CA ARG A 50 2.98 -1.25 -7.14
C ARG A 50 3.10 -0.41 -5.87
N ILE A 51 1.97 -0.04 -5.30
CA ILE A 51 1.91 0.76 -4.09
C ILE A 51 1.08 -0.01 -3.07
N TYR A 52 1.61 -0.18 -1.86
CA TYR A 52 0.88 -0.77 -0.76
C TYR A 52 0.76 0.24 0.37
N GLU A 53 -0.46 0.63 0.67
CA GLU A 53 -0.75 1.39 1.87
C GLU A 53 -1.05 0.43 3.02
N ILE A 54 -0.24 0.52 4.08
CA ILE A 54 -0.24 -0.41 5.19
C ILE A 54 -0.68 0.31 6.47
N TYR A 55 -1.62 -0.30 7.18
CA TYR A 55 -2.04 0.10 8.51
C TYR A 55 -1.58 -0.97 9.50
N PRO A 56 -0.39 -0.84 10.10
CA PRO A 56 0.18 -1.88 10.95
C PRO A 56 -0.75 -2.26 12.10
N GLY A 57 -0.87 -3.54 12.36
CA GLY A 57 -1.72 -4.10 13.40
C GLY A 57 -1.34 -5.55 13.68
N GLU A 58 -2.26 -6.34 14.19
CA GLU A 58 -2.06 -7.79 14.30
C GLU A 58 -1.69 -8.39 12.94
N LYS A 59 -1.09 -9.58 12.98
CA LYS A 59 -0.67 -10.28 11.77
C LYS A 59 -1.84 -10.40 10.79
N SER A 60 -1.62 -9.94 9.58
CA SER A 60 -2.60 -9.91 8.50
C SER A 60 -1.96 -10.29 7.18
N SER A 61 -2.78 -10.61 6.20
CA SER A 61 -2.33 -10.91 4.85
C SER A 61 -3.34 -10.47 3.80
N PHE A 62 -2.84 -10.17 2.61
CA PHE A 62 -3.62 -9.86 1.43
C PHE A 62 -3.06 -10.64 0.24
N ILE A 63 -3.93 -11.17 -0.61
CA ILE A 63 -3.54 -11.81 -1.87
C ILE A 63 -3.93 -10.87 -3.00
N GLU A 64 -2.94 -10.23 -3.59
CA GLU A 64 -3.11 -9.46 -4.82
C GLU A 64 -3.28 -10.44 -5.99
N TYR A 65 -4.27 -10.20 -6.82
CA TYR A 65 -4.50 -10.92 -8.07
C TYR A 65 -4.31 -9.98 -9.25
N ASP A 66 -3.69 -10.47 -10.31
CA ASP A 66 -3.44 -9.72 -11.54
C ASP A 66 -3.65 -10.64 -12.75
N ASP A 67 -4.26 -10.13 -13.81
CA ASP A 67 -4.44 -10.81 -15.10
C ASP A 67 -4.37 -9.79 -16.25
N ASP A 68 -4.67 -10.20 -17.47
CA ASP A 68 -4.60 -9.31 -18.64
C ASP A 68 -5.75 -8.27 -18.70
N GLY A 69 -6.75 -8.38 -17.84
CA GLY A 69 -7.87 -7.45 -17.73
C GLY A 69 -8.82 -7.40 -18.92
N VAL A 70 -8.59 -8.20 -19.98
CA VAL A 70 -9.36 -8.12 -21.23
C VAL A 70 -9.87 -9.46 -21.75
N SER A 71 -9.15 -10.54 -21.54
CA SER A 71 -9.52 -11.85 -22.06
C SER A 71 -10.18 -12.74 -21.01
N ASN A 72 -10.70 -13.89 -21.43
CA ASN A 72 -11.20 -14.92 -20.53
C ASN A 72 -10.10 -15.94 -20.11
N ALA A 73 -8.83 -15.63 -20.34
CA ALA A 73 -7.72 -16.54 -20.07
C ALA A 73 -7.61 -16.92 -18.58
N TYR A 74 -8.08 -16.04 -17.67
CA TYR A 74 -8.16 -16.30 -16.23
C TYR A 74 -8.97 -17.58 -15.92
N LYS A 75 -9.99 -17.93 -16.73
CA LYS A 75 -10.78 -19.17 -16.57
C LYS A 75 -9.94 -20.42 -16.82
N SER A 76 -8.82 -20.28 -17.52
CA SER A 76 -7.84 -21.34 -17.78
C SER A 76 -6.61 -21.23 -16.86
N GLY A 77 -6.73 -20.50 -15.75
CA GLY A 77 -5.65 -20.33 -14.77
C GLY A 77 -4.55 -19.37 -15.20
N LYS A 78 -4.79 -18.54 -16.23
CA LYS A 78 -3.86 -17.46 -16.64
C LYS A 78 -4.09 -16.25 -15.75
N GLY A 79 -3.27 -16.12 -14.73
CA GLY A 79 -3.28 -15.03 -13.79
C GLY A 79 -2.10 -15.17 -12.83
N VAL A 80 -1.86 -14.13 -12.07
CA VAL A 80 -0.76 -14.05 -11.10
C VAL A 80 -1.31 -13.70 -9.74
N THR A 81 -0.82 -14.36 -8.71
CA THR A 81 -1.11 -14.01 -7.32
C THR A 81 0.16 -13.61 -6.59
N THR A 82 0.08 -12.58 -5.77
CA THR A 82 1.16 -12.15 -4.88
C THR A 82 0.62 -12.07 -3.45
N LEU A 83 1.24 -12.79 -2.53
CA LEU A 83 0.91 -12.72 -1.12
C LEU A 83 1.68 -11.58 -0.46
N ILE A 84 0.98 -10.70 0.25
CA ILE A 84 1.54 -9.65 1.09
C ILE A 84 1.15 -9.94 2.54
N GLU A 85 2.09 -9.87 3.45
CA GLU A 85 1.87 -10.01 4.88
C GLU A 85 2.31 -8.75 5.60
N SER A 86 1.56 -8.37 6.64
CA SER A 86 1.89 -7.26 7.54
C SER A 86 1.70 -7.68 9.00
N GLU A 87 2.57 -7.18 9.87
CA GLU A 87 2.51 -7.43 11.30
C GLU A 87 3.16 -6.26 12.06
N LEU A 88 2.52 -5.83 13.13
CA LEU A 88 3.12 -5.00 14.17
C LEU A 88 3.41 -5.90 15.37
N ASP A 89 4.69 -6.16 15.64
CA ASP A 89 5.06 -7.02 16.76
C ASP A 89 5.00 -6.28 18.12
N LYS A 90 5.13 -7.04 19.21
CA LYS A 90 5.11 -6.51 20.58
C LYS A 90 6.29 -5.56 20.88
N GLY A 91 7.32 -5.57 20.06
CA GLY A 91 8.47 -4.66 20.13
C GLY A 91 8.26 -3.35 19.36
N ASN A 92 7.06 -3.07 18.89
CA ASN A 92 6.71 -1.92 18.06
C ASN A 92 7.48 -1.89 16.72
N VAL A 93 7.74 -3.07 16.15
CA VAL A 93 8.36 -3.22 14.84
C VAL A 93 7.29 -3.57 13.82
N ALA A 94 7.01 -2.65 12.89
CA ALA A 94 6.18 -2.94 11.74
C ALA A 94 6.98 -3.72 10.70
N ARG A 95 6.48 -4.89 10.31
CA ARG A 95 7.07 -5.76 9.30
C ARG A 95 6.11 -5.94 8.14
N VAL A 96 6.60 -5.74 6.93
CA VAL A 96 5.85 -6.00 5.70
C VAL A 96 6.67 -6.94 4.83
N ILE A 97 6.03 -7.97 4.31
CA ILE A 97 6.66 -8.97 3.43
C ILE A 97 5.82 -9.09 2.16
N VAL A 98 6.45 -8.87 1.02
CA VAL A 98 5.88 -9.19 -0.30
C VAL A 98 6.55 -10.45 -0.78
N HIS A 99 5.78 -11.51 -0.93
CA HIS A 99 6.27 -12.80 -1.41
C HIS A 99 6.46 -12.79 -2.92
N ALA A 100 7.20 -13.77 -3.43
CA ALA A 100 7.32 -13.98 -4.87
C ALA A 100 5.94 -14.25 -5.49
N SER A 101 5.66 -13.59 -6.60
CA SER A 101 4.45 -13.81 -7.37
C SER A 101 4.39 -15.23 -7.94
N LYS A 102 3.20 -15.81 -8.00
CA LYS A 102 2.92 -17.16 -8.54
C LYS A 102 1.95 -17.07 -9.69
N GLY A 103 2.22 -17.81 -10.75
CA GLY A 103 1.42 -17.80 -11.97
C GLY A 103 2.08 -17.01 -13.08
N ASP A 104 1.38 -16.87 -14.20
CA ASP A 104 1.84 -16.11 -15.37
C ASP A 104 0.64 -15.80 -16.28
N PHE A 105 0.74 -14.69 -17.03
CA PHE A 105 -0.14 -14.33 -18.12
C PHE A 105 0.61 -13.49 -19.15
N GLU A 106 0.11 -13.41 -20.37
CA GLU A 106 0.75 -12.62 -21.43
C GLU A 106 0.73 -11.12 -21.08
N GLY A 107 1.92 -10.50 -21.06
CA GLY A 107 2.08 -9.10 -20.69
C GLY A 107 2.39 -8.88 -19.20
N PHE A 108 2.48 -9.93 -18.38
CA PHE A 108 2.83 -9.77 -16.97
C PHE A 108 4.20 -9.13 -16.78
N VAL A 109 4.24 -8.01 -16.07
CA VAL A 109 5.47 -7.30 -15.69
C VAL A 109 6.05 -7.93 -14.42
N LYS A 110 7.14 -8.68 -14.57
CA LYS A 110 7.78 -9.43 -13.46
C LYS A 110 8.58 -8.55 -12.51
N GLU A 111 9.19 -7.48 -13.02
CA GLU A 111 9.98 -6.55 -12.22
C GLU A 111 9.19 -5.27 -12.00
N LYS A 112 8.82 -5.02 -10.74
CA LYS A 112 8.03 -3.85 -10.37
C LYS A 112 8.75 -3.06 -9.28
N ALA A 113 8.86 -1.75 -9.43
CA ALA A 113 9.15 -0.87 -8.31
C ALA A 113 8.05 -1.02 -7.26
N THR A 114 8.41 -1.04 -5.99
CA THR A 114 7.44 -1.22 -4.91
C THR A 114 7.56 -0.07 -3.92
N GLU A 115 6.48 0.67 -3.77
CA GLU A 115 6.33 1.72 -2.77
C GLU A 115 5.51 1.20 -1.59
N PHE A 116 5.98 1.45 -0.38
CA PHE A 116 5.25 1.17 0.84
C PHE A 116 4.90 2.49 1.54
N ARG A 117 3.61 2.72 1.75
CA ARG A 117 3.06 3.81 2.57
C ARG A 117 2.64 3.22 3.89
N ILE A 118 3.49 3.32 4.90
CA ILE A 118 3.24 2.70 6.20
C ILE A 118 2.74 3.76 7.17
N ASN A 119 1.49 3.62 7.60
CA ASN A 119 0.87 4.53 8.56
C ASN A 119 1.43 4.25 9.96
N VAL A 120 2.19 5.19 10.50
CA VAL A 120 2.84 5.11 11.81
C VAL A 120 2.52 6.36 12.63
N THR A 121 2.53 6.25 13.94
CA THR A 121 2.25 7.36 14.86
C THR A 121 3.48 8.20 15.18
N GLU A 122 4.67 7.64 14.99
CA GLU A 122 5.94 8.29 15.29
C GLU A 122 6.98 8.00 14.20
N GLN A 123 7.96 8.89 14.07
CA GLN A 123 9.08 8.65 13.14
C GLN A 123 9.83 7.36 13.52
N PRO A 124 10.02 6.44 12.57
CA PRO A 124 10.73 5.21 12.84
C PRO A 124 12.21 5.48 13.13
N LYS A 125 12.71 4.91 14.22
CA LYS A 125 14.14 5.04 14.61
C LYS A 125 15.08 4.32 13.63
N LYS A 126 14.56 3.34 12.92
CA LYS A 126 15.35 2.52 11.98
C LYS A 126 14.45 1.88 10.94
N ILE A 127 14.87 1.94 9.70
CA ILE A 127 14.23 1.27 8.57
C ILE A 127 15.21 0.25 7.98
N ILE A 128 14.73 -0.94 7.69
CA ILE A 128 15.49 -2.02 7.05
C ILE A 128 14.68 -2.54 5.88
N ALA A 129 15.23 -2.44 4.69
CA ALA A 129 14.68 -3.10 3.50
C ALA A 129 15.60 -4.23 3.02
N LYS A 130 14.97 -5.27 2.45
CA LYS A 130 15.67 -6.42 1.88
C LYS A 130 14.97 -6.88 0.60
N ILE A 131 15.75 -7.38 -0.35
CA ILE A 131 15.26 -8.18 -1.46
C ILE A 131 15.91 -9.56 -1.32
N GLY A 132 15.10 -10.57 -1.01
CA GLY A 132 15.61 -11.87 -0.57
C GLY A 132 16.50 -11.73 0.67
N ASN A 133 17.74 -12.19 0.59
CA ASN A 133 18.71 -12.07 1.68
C ASN A 133 19.57 -10.80 1.63
N LYS A 134 19.49 -10.02 0.55
CA LYS A 134 20.30 -8.82 0.35
C LYS A 134 19.65 -7.61 1.01
N LYS A 135 20.39 -6.96 1.92
CA LYS A 135 19.97 -5.67 2.46
C LYS A 135 20.12 -4.57 1.41
N LEU A 136 19.12 -3.72 1.29
CA LEU A 136 19.19 -2.49 0.52
C LEU A 136 19.69 -1.34 1.40
N LYS A 137 20.52 -0.49 0.82
CA LYS A 137 20.89 0.77 1.44
C LYS A 137 19.83 1.80 1.09
N LEU A 138 19.02 2.19 2.06
CA LEU A 138 18.05 3.26 1.90
C LEU A 138 18.68 4.60 2.27
N THR A 139 18.30 5.65 1.57
CA THR A 139 18.68 7.04 1.86
C THR A 139 17.44 7.80 2.30
N GLU A 140 17.52 8.55 3.38
CA GLU A 140 16.48 9.48 3.79
C GLU A 140 16.43 10.66 2.82
N VAL A 141 15.21 11.03 2.43
CA VAL A 141 14.94 12.26 1.67
C VAL A 141 13.95 13.12 2.45
N LEU A 142 13.98 14.42 2.21
CA LEU A 142 13.26 15.39 3.03
C LEU A 142 11.99 15.91 2.37
N SER A 143 11.71 15.50 1.15
CA SER A 143 10.52 15.93 0.41
C SER A 143 9.92 14.81 -0.41
N LEU A 144 8.61 14.92 -0.67
CA LEU A 144 7.89 14.00 -1.54
C LEU A 144 8.45 14.05 -2.98
N ALA A 145 8.82 15.22 -3.47
CA ALA A 145 9.41 15.39 -4.79
C ALA A 145 10.74 14.63 -4.96
N GLU A 146 11.59 14.63 -3.93
CA GLU A 146 12.81 13.80 -3.95
C GLU A 146 12.50 12.32 -3.89
N PHE A 147 11.49 11.92 -3.10
CA PHE A 147 11.05 10.53 -2.99
C PHE A 147 10.54 9.99 -4.32
N GLU A 148 9.73 10.73 -5.05
CA GLU A 148 9.16 10.34 -6.33
C GLU A 148 10.19 10.23 -7.46
N ASN A 149 11.32 10.94 -7.35
CA ASN A 149 12.36 11.00 -8.39
C ASN A 149 13.60 10.15 -8.08
N ARG A 150 13.61 9.37 -6.99
CA ARG A 150 14.78 8.58 -6.58
C ARG A 150 14.38 7.18 -6.16
N GLU A 151 15.29 6.24 -6.34
CA GLU A 151 15.14 4.85 -5.91
C GLU A 151 15.88 4.59 -4.59
N ASN A 152 15.44 3.56 -3.88
CA ASN A 152 16.00 3.11 -2.61
C ASN A 152 16.07 4.24 -1.57
N VAL A 153 15.01 5.00 -1.46
CA VAL A 153 14.85 6.11 -0.52
C VAL A 153 13.69 5.85 0.43
N TYR A 154 13.67 6.60 1.53
CA TYR A 154 12.50 6.71 2.39
C TYR A 154 12.25 8.17 2.77
N PHE A 155 11.01 8.48 3.03
CA PHE A 155 10.53 9.78 3.43
C PHE A 155 9.58 9.64 4.61
N TYR A 156 9.82 10.37 5.69
CA TYR A 156 8.89 10.44 6.81
C TYR A 156 8.07 11.73 6.72
N ASN A 157 6.77 11.59 6.54
CA ASN A 157 5.83 12.71 6.53
C ASN A 157 5.13 12.81 7.89
N SER A 158 5.49 13.80 8.70
CA SER A 158 4.90 14.02 10.02
C SER A 158 3.50 14.63 10.00
N ALA A 159 3.09 15.19 8.85
CA ALA A 159 1.79 15.84 8.66
C ALA A 159 1.21 15.47 7.29
N PRO A 160 0.81 14.19 7.09
CA PRO A 160 0.26 13.76 5.81
C PRO A 160 -1.05 14.49 5.55
N ASP A 161 -1.24 14.94 4.31
CA ASP A 161 -2.55 15.42 3.87
C ASP A 161 -3.48 14.21 3.70
N LEU A 162 -4.46 14.09 4.58
CA LEU A 162 -5.48 13.06 4.54
C LEU A 162 -6.69 13.47 3.69
N ASN A 163 -6.78 14.74 3.29
CA ASN A 163 -7.84 15.21 2.42
C ASN A 163 -7.60 14.74 0.98
N ARG A 164 -7.97 13.51 0.71
CA ARG A 164 -7.79 12.85 -0.59
C ARG A 164 -8.90 13.15 -1.60
N PHE A 165 -9.87 13.92 -1.20
CA PHE A 165 -10.82 14.58 -2.10
C PHE A 165 -10.13 15.85 -2.58
N ALA A 166 -9.30 15.74 -3.61
CA ALA A 166 -8.65 16.90 -4.17
C ALA A 166 -9.69 17.98 -4.44
N THR A 167 -9.62 19.02 -3.69
CA THR A 167 -10.26 20.28 -4.09
C THR A 167 -9.43 20.80 -5.24
N ALA A 168 -10.06 20.89 -6.39
CA ALA A 168 -9.50 21.59 -7.52
C ALA A 168 -9.14 23.04 -7.14
#